data_2e4b5b02084184c824d0ec7a741caf3f
#
_entry.id   2e4b5b02084184c824d0ec7a741caf3f
#
_cell.length_a   1.000
_cell.length_b   1.000
_cell.length_c   1.000
_cell.angle_alpha   90.00
_cell.angle_beta   90.00
_cell.angle_gamma   90.00
#
_symmetry.space_group_name_H-M   'P 1'
#
loop_
_entity.id
_entity.type
_entity.pdbx_description
1 polymer ?
#
loop_
_entity_poly.entity_id
_entity_poly.type
_entity_poly.pdbx_seq_one_letter_code
_entity_poly.pdbx_strand_id
1 'polypeptide(L)'
;MSEFPRIFAHRGASSLAPENTIAAFAKAMEVGARWFEFDVDITGDGSLIVIHDDTLDRTTTGSGSYYQLGFSDIRRLDAGRWFSDTYRFERIPEATDVLAFAHAQQMGANLEIKPCAGGDRLRERLIEALAVTLNGDKVPSRLIVSSFDHELLAAFHEACPTVALGWLIERASEEWREGAAALGATAIHPGVEGLTESDVRAMRDADFEVNVWTVNDVEQARELASWGVTGIFTDRPQDFPAE
;
A
#
# COMPACT_ATOMS: atom_id res chain seq x y z
N MET A 1 -10.91 -4.66 -23.74
CA MET A 1 -10.12 -4.80 -22.49
C MET A 1 -9.06 -3.72 -22.54
N SER A 2 -8.71 -3.09 -21.42
CA SER A 2 -7.61 -2.11 -21.37
C SER A 2 -6.30 -2.78 -21.81
N GLU A 3 -5.45 -2.05 -22.53
CA GLU A 3 -4.10 -2.51 -22.94
C GLU A 3 -3.19 -2.72 -21.71
N PHE A 4 -3.51 -2.04 -20.59
CA PHE A 4 -2.75 -2.10 -19.35
C PHE A 4 -3.61 -2.62 -18.19
N PRO A 5 -2.97 -3.28 -17.20
CA PRO A 5 -3.62 -3.62 -15.93
C PRO A 5 -3.92 -2.34 -15.14
N ARG A 6 -4.67 -2.47 -14.04
CA ARG A 6 -4.90 -1.38 -13.08
C ARG A 6 -3.57 -0.81 -12.57
N ILE A 7 -3.45 0.50 -12.52
CA ILE A 7 -2.24 1.17 -12.05
C ILE A 7 -2.42 1.59 -10.59
N PHE A 8 -1.64 0.98 -9.69
CA PHE A 8 -1.50 1.44 -8.32
C PHE A 8 -0.26 2.32 -8.23
N ALA A 9 -0.44 3.62 -7.96
CA ALA A 9 0.67 4.52 -7.68
C ALA A 9 1.31 4.16 -6.33
N HIS A 10 2.47 3.52 -6.36
CA HIS A 10 3.19 2.95 -5.22
C HIS A 10 3.69 4.07 -4.29
N ARG A 11 3.13 4.14 -3.08
CA ARG A 11 3.31 5.23 -2.11
C ARG A 11 2.94 6.60 -2.68
N GLY A 12 1.94 6.63 -3.58
CA GLY A 12 1.62 7.76 -4.43
C GLY A 12 2.50 7.83 -5.69
N ALA A 13 2.59 8.98 -6.35
CA ALA A 13 3.52 9.18 -7.46
C ALA A 13 4.93 9.44 -6.92
N SER A 14 5.55 8.42 -6.31
CA SER A 14 6.77 8.51 -5.51
C SER A 14 8.01 8.93 -6.30
N SER A 15 8.01 8.83 -7.63
CA SER A 15 9.05 9.41 -8.48
C SER A 15 8.90 10.92 -8.73
N LEU A 16 7.74 11.52 -8.40
CA LEU A 16 7.43 12.95 -8.65
C LEU A 16 7.22 13.75 -7.36
N ALA A 17 6.91 13.10 -6.25
CA ALA A 17 6.66 13.71 -4.95
C ALA A 17 7.14 12.78 -3.82
N PRO A 18 7.38 13.28 -2.59
CA PRO A 18 7.85 12.45 -1.51
C PRO A 18 6.86 11.36 -1.16
N GLU A 19 7.32 10.11 -1.15
CA GLU A 19 6.52 8.91 -0.90
C GLU A 19 5.67 9.04 0.37
N ASN A 20 4.50 8.41 0.39
CA ASN A 20 3.62 8.31 1.55
C ASN A 20 3.18 9.68 2.12
N THR A 21 3.08 10.71 1.28
CA THR A 21 2.55 12.03 1.65
C THR A 21 1.28 12.38 0.85
N ILE A 22 0.48 13.29 1.36
CA ILE A 22 -0.70 13.79 0.63
C ILE A 22 -0.29 14.41 -0.71
N ALA A 23 0.89 15.05 -0.78
CA ALA A 23 1.41 15.57 -2.04
C ALA A 23 1.64 14.47 -3.09
N ALA A 24 2.17 13.30 -2.69
CA ALA A 24 2.38 12.17 -3.60
C ALA A 24 1.05 11.57 -4.09
N PHE A 25 0.05 11.46 -3.23
CA PHE A 25 -1.29 10.96 -3.62
C PHE A 25 -2.01 11.96 -4.53
N ALA A 26 -1.93 13.25 -4.25
CA ALA A 26 -2.45 14.30 -5.12
C ALA A 26 -1.76 14.30 -6.50
N LYS A 27 -0.43 14.09 -6.52
CA LYS A 27 0.34 13.98 -7.75
C LYS A 27 -0.04 12.73 -8.54
N ALA A 28 -0.33 11.59 -7.90
CA ALA A 28 -0.83 10.40 -8.57
C ALA A 28 -2.17 10.67 -9.28
N MET A 29 -3.10 11.34 -8.61
CA MET A 29 -4.37 11.76 -9.22
C MET A 29 -4.15 12.73 -10.39
N GLU A 30 -3.26 13.71 -10.23
CA GLU A 30 -2.95 14.72 -11.27
C GLU A 30 -2.42 14.08 -12.56
N VAL A 31 -1.61 13.00 -12.45
CA VAL A 31 -1.09 12.28 -13.63
C VAL A 31 -2.06 11.21 -14.16
N GLY A 32 -3.25 11.10 -13.60
CA GLY A 32 -4.34 10.27 -14.12
C GLY A 32 -4.51 8.90 -13.48
N ALA A 33 -3.72 8.56 -12.45
CA ALA A 33 -3.94 7.32 -11.70
C ALA A 33 -5.26 7.34 -10.94
N ARG A 34 -5.98 6.21 -10.94
CA ARG A 34 -7.26 6.04 -10.22
C ARG A 34 -7.10 5.25 -8.93
N TRP A 35 -5.93 4.68 -8.71
CA TRP A 35 -5.56 3.96 -7.49
C TRP A 35 -4.19 4.40 -7.03
N PHE A 36 -4.00 4.40 -5.72
CA PHE A 36 -2.69 4.51 -5.10
C PHE A 36 -2.54 3.47 -4.00
N GLU A 37 -1.32 3.24 -3.64
CA GLU A 37 -0.95 2.38 -2.51
C GLU A 37 -0.27 3.24 -1.45
N PHE A 38 -0.37 2.84 -0.18
CA PHE A 38 0.26 3.48 0.95
C PHE A 38 0.48 2.52 2.11
N ASP A 39 1.56 2.76 2.85
CA ASP A 39 2.00 1.94 3.97
C ASP A 39 1.48 2.47 5.30
N VAL A 40 0.90 1.62 6.15
CA VAL A 40 0.38 2.01 7.46
C VAL A 40 1.08 1.24 8.57
N ASP A 41 1.53 1.99 9.57
CA ASP A 41 2.01 1.46 10.83
C ASP A 41 1.50 2.30 12.00
N ILE A 42 1.90 1.97 13.23
CA ILE A 42 1.37 2.53 14.47
C ILE A 42 2.47 3.16 15.34
N THR A 43 2.17 4.29 15.94
CA THR A 43 3.04 4.96 16.92
C THR A 43 2.87 4.42 18.33
N GLY A 44 3.74 4.82 19.25
CA GLY A 44 3.68 4.42 20.66
C GLY A 44 2.39 4.84 21.39
N ASP A 45 1.76 5.95 20.97
CA ASP A 45 0.47 6.39 21.51
C ASP A 45 -0.75 5.75 20.83
N GLY A 46 -0.54 4.99 19.75
CA GLY A 46 -1.59 4.26 19.04
C GLY A 46 -2.17 4.99 17.83
N SER A 47 -1.55 6.06 17.38
CA SER A 47 -1.96 6.73 16.15
C SER A 47 -1.47 5.96 14.92
N LEU A 48 -2.34 5.77 13.93
CA LEU A 48 -1.99 5.15 12.64
C LEU A 48 -1.30 6.18 11.76
N ILE A 49 -0.06 5.94 11.40
CA ILE A 49 0.74 6.82 10.53
C ILE A 49 1.04 6.16 9.19
N VAL A 50 1.30 7.00 8.18
CA VAL A 50 1.62 6.53 6.83
C VAL A 50 3.10 6.67 6.60
N ILE A 51 3.82 5.54 6.69
CA ILE A 51 5.29 5.45 6.56
C ILE A 51 5.70 4.03 6.18
N HIS A 52 6.72 3.89 5.35
CA HIS A 52 7.20 2.57 4.92
C HIS A 52 8.20 1.94 5.91
N ASP A 53 9.19 2.69 6.35
CA ASP A 53 10.31 2.18 7.15
C ASP A 53 9.96 2.14 8.65
N ASP A 54 10.59 1.26 9.41
CA ASP A 54 10.47 1.18 10.89
C ASP A 54 11.08 2.38 11.63
N THR A 55 11.76 3.26 10.87
CA THR A 55 12.46 4.44 11.40
C THR A 55 12.18 5.69 10.57
N LEU A 56 12.44 6.83 11.19
CA LEU A 56 12.19 8.17 10.61
C LEU A 56 13.32 8.66 9.68
N ASP A 57 14.45 7.97 9.64
CA ASP A 57 15.74 8.50 9.14
C ASP A 57 15.74 8.79 7.63
N ARG A 58 15.15 7.94 6.80
CA ARG A 58 15.25 8.05 5.35
C ARG A 58 14.36 9.14 4.75
N THR A 59 13.13 9.25 5.25
CA THR A 59 12.09 10.06 4.61
C THR A 59 11.68 11.27 5.43
N THR A 60 12.35 11.54 6.56
CA THR A 60 12.01 12.68 7.44
C THR A 60 13.22 13.39 7.99
N THR A 61 12.98 14.52 8.69
CA THR A 61 14.01 15.22 9.48
C THR A 61 14.19 14.63 10.87
N GLY A 62 13.44 13.59 11.24
CA GLY A 62 13.60 12.84 12.48
C GLY A 62 14.63 11.74 12.36
N SER A 63 14.86 11.01 13.44
CA SER A 63 15.73 9.84 13.46
C SER A 63 15.28 8.80 14.46
N GLY A 64 15.62 7.51 14.19
CA GLY A 64 15.29 6.39 15.04
C GLY A 64 13.84 5.93 14.91
N SER A 65 13.48 4.96 15.74
CA SER A 65 12.15 4.34 15.72
C SER A 65 11.06 5.26 16.28
N TYR A 66 9.88 5.21 15.70
CA TYR A 66 8.70 5.95 16.14
C TYR A 66 7.79 5.19 17.11
N TYR A 67 8.10 3.95 17.43
CA TYR A 67 7.26 3.12 18.33
C TYR A 67 7.23 3.57 19.79
N GLN A 68 8.08 4.52 20.16
CA GLN A 68 8.07 5.14 21.51
C GLN A 68 7.58 6.60 21.47
N LEU A 69 7.24 7.11 20.28
CA LEU A 69 6.80 8.48 20.07
C LEU A 69 5.28 8.55 19.98
N GLY A 70 4.72 9.73 20.25
CA GLY A 70 3.33 10.02 19.94
C GLY A 70 3.21 10.78 18.62
N PHE A 71 2.02 10.79 18.04
CA PHE A 71 1.78 11.52 16.79
C PHE A 71 2.07 13.00 16.91
N SER A 72 1.88 13.61 18.08
CA SER A 72 2.21 15.01 18.34
C SER A 72 3.69 15.35 18.08
N ASP A 73 4.59 14.39 18.24
CA ASP A 73 6.02 14.55 17.97
C ASP A 73 6.32 14.35 16.48
N ILE A 74 5.73 13.31 15.88
CA ILE A 74 5.94 12.93 14.49
C ILE A 74 5.39 13.98 13.52
N ARG A 75 4.20 14.52 13.77
CA ARG A 75 3.55 15.53 12.91
C ARG A 75 4.34 16.82 12.72
N ARG A 76 5.40 17.04 13.51
CA ARG A 76 6.28 18.22 13.40
C ARG A 76 7.44 18.00 12.45
N LEU A 77 7.74 16.75 12.12
CA LEU A 77 8.85 16.39 11.24
C LEU A 77 8.53 16.80 9.80
N ASP A 78 9.55 17.20 9.08
CA ASP A 78 9.47 17.44 7.65
C ASP A 78 9.67 16.11 6.91
N ALA A 79 8.68 15.68 6.14
CA ALA A 79 8.69 14.45 5.36
C ALA A 79 8.87 14.69 3.85
N GLY A 80 9.16 15.93 3.44
CA GLY A 80 9.29 16.27 2.02
C GLY A 80 10.66 16.78 1.59
N ARG A 81 11.40 17.41 2.50
CA ARG A 81 12.68 18.05 2.20
C ARG A 81 13.75 17.09 1.68
N TRP A 82 13.74 15.84 2.09
CA TRP A 82 14.67 14.82 1.62
C TRP A 82 14.52 14.57 0.12
N PHE A 83 13.29 14.72 -0.41
CA PHE A 83 12.97 14.56 -1.82
C PHE A 83 13.35 15.83 -2.61
N SER A 84 12.89 16.99 -2.17
CA SER A 84 13.18 18.30 -2.80
C SER A 84 12.79 19.47 -1.88
N ASP A 85 13.49 20.59 -1.99
CA ASP A 85 13.14 21.83 -1.28
C ASP A 85 11.73 22.35 -1.64
N THR A 86 11.18 21.99 -2.78
CA THR A 86 9.80 22.32 -3.20
C THR A 86 8.76 21.68 -2.27
N TYR A 87 9.07 20.52 -1.70
CA TYR A 87 8.19 19.77 -0.80
C TYR A 87 8.53 19.98 0.68
N ARG A 88 9.32 20.98 1.02
CA ARG A 88 9.57 21.33 2.43
C ARG A 88 8.24 21.53 3.15
N PHE A 89 8.20 21.03 4.38
CA PHE A 89 7.06 21.08 5.29
C PHE A 89 5.91 20.08 4.96
N GLU A 90 6.07 19.21 3.96
CA GLU A 90 5.22 18.01 3.92
C GLU A 90 5.35 17.25 5.25
N ARG A 91 4.29 16.58 5.63
CA ARG A 91 4.19 15.86 6.91
C ARG A 91 3.91 14.39 6.69
N ILE A 92 4.27 13.56 7.66
CA ILE A 92 3.74 12.20 7.78
C ILE A 92 2.25 12.34 8.05
N PRO A 93 1.36 11.83 7.17
CA PRO A 93 -0.09 11.89 7.41
C PRO A 93 -0.54 10.81 8.38
N GLU A 94 -1.69 11.01 9.04
CA GLU A 94 -2.43 9.92 9.64
C GLU A 94 -3.16 9.12 8.55
N ALA A 95 -3.35 7.82 8.78
CA ALA A 95 -4.08 6.96 7.84
C ALA A 95 -5.51 7.47 7.56
N THR A 96 -6.14 8.09 8.55
CA THR A 96 -7.45 8.74 8.44
C THR A 96 -7.47 9.87 7.41
N ASP A 97 -6.40 10.66 7.31
CA ASP A 97 -6.29 11.76 6.35
C ASP A 97 -6.16 11.22 4.92
N VAL A 98 -5.38 10.15 4.73
CA VAL A 98 -5.19 9.49 3.43
C VAL A 98 -6.46 8.80 2.96
N LEU A 99 -7.17 8.09 3.85
CA LEU A 99 -8.46 7.48 3.54
C LEU A 99 -9.52 8.53 3.19
N ALA A 100 -9.58 9.64 3.94
CA ALA A 100 -10.48 10.75 3.65
C ALA A 100 -10.16 11.42 2.31
N PHE A 101 -8.88 11.56 1.97
CA PHE A 101 -8.45 12.03 0.65
C PHE A 101 -8.93 11.09 -0.45
N ALA A 102 -8.66 9.79 -0.34
CA ALA A 102 -9.11 8.79 -1.31
C ALA A 102 -10.62 8.81 -1.51
N HIS A 103 -11.38 8.87 -0.41
CA HIS A 103 -12.85 8.96 -0.43
C HIS A 103 -13.31 10.23 -1.16
N ALA A 104 -12.78 11.40 -0.79
CA ALA A 104 -13.17 12.68 -1.36
C ALA A 104 -12.86 12.79 -2.86
N GLN A 105 -11.74 12.21 -3.30
CA GLN A 105 -11.29 12.20 -4.69
C GLN A 105 -11.82 11.01 -5.50
N GLN A 106 -12.63 10.14 -4.87
CA GLN A 106 -13.17 8.92 -5.50
C GLN A 106 -12.08 7.98 -6.06
N MET A 107 -10.90 7.99 -5.44
CA MET A 107 -9.81 7.08 -5.79
C MET A 107 -9.95 5.73 -5.08
N GLY A 108 -9.46 4.69 -5.72
CA GLY A 108 -9.21 3.41 -5.06
C GLY A 108 -7.92 3.48 -4.25
N ALA A 109 -7.84 2.67 -3.20
CA ALA A 109 -6.65 2.60 -2.36
C ALA A 109 -6.25 1.16 -2.05
N ASN A 110 -4.95 0.88 -2.05
CA ASN A 110 -4.38 -0.29 -1.41
C ASN A 110 -3.65 0.16 -0.15
N LEU A 111 -4.10 -0.30 1.01
CA LEU A 111 -3.49 -0.06 2.30
C LEU A 111 -2.61 -1.26 2.63
N GLU A 112 -1.29 -1.06 2.69
CA GLU A 112 -0.38 -2.09 3.20
C GLU A 112 -0.24 -1.96 4.71
N ILE A 113 -0.54 -3.02 5.44
CA ILE A 113 -0.24 -3.12 6.87
C ILE A 113 1.21 -3.55 7.02
N LYS A 114 2.05 -2.69 7.60
CA LYS A 114 3.45 -3.02 7.87
C LYS A 114 3.58 -4.05 9.00
N PRO A 115 4.65 -4.87 9.02
CA PRO A 115 4.82 -5.92 10.04
C PRO A 115 4.87 -5.45 11.48
N CYS A 116 5.00 -4.14 11.74
CA CYS A 116 5.03 -3.49 13.05
C CYS A 116 6.11 -4.08 13.98
N ALA A 117 7.35 -3.60 13.84
CA ALA A 117 8.48 -4.04 14.67
C ALA A 117 8.41 -3.56 16.14
N GLY A 118 7.33 -2.86 16.51
CA GLY A 118 7.09 -2.35 17.88
C GLY A 118 6.68 -3.41 18.91
N GLY A 119 6.53 -4.67 18.49
CA GLY A 119 6.18 -5.82 19.33
C GLY A 119 4.68 -6.10 19.43
N ASP A 120 4.32 -7.25 20.01
CA ASP A 120 2.98 -7.85 19.96
C ASP A 120 1.87 -6.90 20.40
N ARG A 121 2.10 -6.15 21.49
CA ARG A 121 1.11 -5.20 21.99
C ARG A 121 0.78 -4.09 20.99
N LEU A 122 1.76 -3.61 20.21
CA LEU A 122 1.49 -2.59 19.19
C LEU A 122 0.86 -3.23 17.96
N ARG A 123 1.21 -4.47 17.63
CA ARG A 123 0.56 -5.25 16.55
C ARG A 123 -0.94 -5.43 16.83
N GLU A 124 -1.32 -5.82 18.05
CA GLU A 124 -2.72 -5.92 18.46
C GLU A 124 -3.44 -4.56 18.35
N ARG A 125 -2.83 -3.50 18.86
CA ARG A 125 -3.39 -2.14 18.78
C ARG A 125 -3.50 -1.62 17.36
N LEU A 126 -2.58 -1.99 16.47
CA LEU A 126 -2.63 -1.64 15.06
C LEU A 126 -3.91 -2.19 14.41
N ILE A 127 -4.22 -3.47 14.64
CA ILE A 127 -5.43 -4.10 14.12
C ILE A 127 -6.69 -3.45 14.71
N GLU A 128 -6.74 -3.21 16.03
CA GLU A 128 -7.86 -2.54 16.67
C GLU A 128 -8.09 -1.13 16.11
N ALA A 129 -7.03 -0.36 15.96
CA ALA A 129 -7.09 1.01 15.42
C ALA A 129 -7.52 1.02 13.94
N LEU A 130 -7.03 0.07 13.13
CA LEU A 130 -7.46 -0.09 11.74
C LEU A 130 -8.95 -0.45 11.65
N ALA A 131 -9.42 -1.39 12.48
CA ALA A 131 -10.83 -1.78 12.50
C ALA A 131 -11.74 -0.59 12.86
N VAL A 132 -11.36 0.22 13.84
CA VAL A 132 -12.09 1.44 14.18
C VAL A 132 -12.08 2.45 13.02
N THR A 133 -10.91 2.65 12.41
CA THR A 133 -10.73 3.63 11.33
C THR A 133 -11.54 3.24 10.09
N LEU A 134 -11.53 1.97 9.71
CA LEU A 134 -12.21 1.48 8.51
C LEU A 134 -13.74 1.32 8.67
N ASN A 135 -14.25 1.37 9.89
CA ASN A 135 -15.68 1.50 10.15
C ASN A 135 -16.20 2.95 10.07
N GLY A 136 -15.34 3.92 9.78
CA GLY A 136 -15.70 5.33 9.64
C GLY A 136 -16.35 5.67 8.30
N ASP A 137 -16.98 6.84 8.23
CA ASP A 137 -17.75 7.30 7.04
C ASP A 137 -16.86 7.78 5.87
N LYS A 138 -15.56 7.96 6.09
CA LYS A 138 -14.62 8.52 5.10
C LYS A 138 -13.65 7.47 4.57
N VAL A 139 -14.15 6.28 4.34
CA VAL A 139 -13.38 5.18 3.74
C VAL A 139 -13.72 5.09 2.26
N PRO A 140 -12.74 4.94 1.36
CA PRO A 140 -13.02 4.80 -0.07
C PRO A 140 -13.80 3.52 -0.33
N SER A 141 -14.76 3.57 -1.26
CA SER A 141 -15.57 2.40 -1.62
C SER A 141 -14.77 1.29 -2.32
N ARG A 142 -13.58 1.63 -2.82
CA ARG A 142 -12.63 0.73 -3.46
C ARG A 142 -11.38 0.67 -2.57
N LEU A 143 -11.31 -0.31 -1.69
CA LEU A 143 -10.21 -0.53 -0.77
C LEU A 143 -9.76 -1.98 -0.82
N ILE A 144 -8.46 -2.18 -0.92
CA ILE A 144 -7.77 -3.45 -0.69
C ILE A 144 -6.85 -3.24 0.50
N VAL A 145 -6.80 -4.20 1.41
CA VAL A 145 -5.81 -4.21 2.49
C VAL A 145 -4.83 -5.34 2.24
N SER A 146 -3.54 -5.05 2.30
CA SER A 146 -2.50 -6.02 2.03
C SER A 146 -1.45 -6.07 3.12
N SER A 147 -0.70 -7.15 3.20
CA SER A 147 0.47 -7.31 4.07
C SER A 147 1.35 -8.46 3.59
N PHE A 148 2.64 -8.38 3.91
CA PHE A 148 3.56 -9.52 3.88
C PHE A 148 3.40 -10.44 5.09
N ASP A 149 2.92 -9.90 6.21
CA ASP A 149 2.71 -10.63 7.44
C ASP A 149 1.36 -11.37 7.41
N HIS A 150 1.43 -12.67 7.20
CA HIS A 150 0.24 -13.53 7.10
C HIS A 150 -0.61 -13.54 8.39
N GLU A 151 0.04 -13.56 9.56
CA GLU A 151 -0.68 -13.60 10.84
C GLU A 151 -1.40 -12.27 11.10
N LEU A 152 -0.73 -11.15 10.77
CA LEU A 152 -1.31 -9.82 10.91
C LEU A 152 -2.49 -9.62 9.95
N LEU A 153 -2.37 -10.11 8.70
CA LEU A 153 -3.45 -10.04 7.73
C LEU A 153 -4.64 -10.93 8.12
N ALA A 154 -4.39 -12.10 8.70
CA ALA A 154 -5.43 -12.97 9.25
C ALA A 154 -6.18 -12.31 10.42
N ALA A 155 -5.44 -11.73 11.37
CA ALA A 155 -6.06 -11.00 12.49
C ALA A 155 -6.88 -9.78 12.00
N PHE A 156 -6.39 -9.08 10.97
CA PHE A 156 -7.15 -8.01 10.34
C PHE A 156 -8.44 -8.53 9.68
N HIS A 157 -8.38 -9.66 8.99
CA HIS A 157 -9.57 -10.25 8.37
C HIS A 157 -10.65 -10.64 9.39
N GLU A 158 -10.25 -11.17 10.54
CA GLU A 158 -11.19 -11.46 11.63
C GLU A 158 -11.90 -10.20 12.13
N ALA A 159 -11.17 -9.07 12.23
CA ALA A 159 -11.73 -7.79 12.67
C ALA A 159 -12.55 -7.08 11.59
N CYS A 160 -12.21 -7.25 10.32
CA CYS A 160 -12.80 -6.55 9.17
C CYS A 160 -13.12 -7.51 8.01
N PRO A 161 -14.06 -8.47 8.17
CA PRO A 161 -14.26 -9.59 7.23
C PRO A 161 -14.83 -9.18 5.86
N THR A 162 -15.29 -7.95 5.70
CA THR A 162 -15.86 -7.44 4.44
C THR A 162 -14.87 -6.70 3.55
N VAL A 163 -13.68 -6.43 4.06
CA VAL A 163 -12.62 -5.72 3.31
C VAL A 163 -11.89 -6.71 2.42
N ALA A 164 -11.69 -6.33 1.16
CA ALA A 164 -10.92 -7.15 0.22
C ALA A 164 -9.44 -7.25 0.65
N LEU A 165 -8.88 -8.45 0.60
CA LEU A 165 -7.50 -8.70 1.00
C LEU A 165 -6.61 -9.01 -0.19
N GLY A 166 -5.37 -8.46 -0.15
CA GLY A 166 -4.27 -8.79 -1.03
C GLY A 166 -3.10 -9.38 -0.24
N TRP A 167 -2.68 -10.60 -0.55
CA TRP A 167 -1.52 -11.17 0.10
C TRP A 167 -0.24 -10.83 -0.66
N LEU A 168 0.68 -10.10 -0.01
CA LEU A 168 1.99 -9.77 -0.54
C LEU A 168 2.96 -10.94 -0.37
N ILE A 169 3.61 -11.31 -1.47
CA ILE A 169 4.66 -12.34 -1.50
C ILE A 169 5.85 -11.84 -2.30
N GLU A 170 7.07 -12.06 -1.80
CA GLU A 170 8.28 -11.64 -2.51
C GLU A 170 8.49 -12.45 -3.79
N ARG A 171 8.23 -13.75 -3.74
CA ARG A 171 8.37 -14.68 -4.88
C ARG A 171 7.21 -15.64 -4.93
N ALA A 172 6.78 -15.97 -6.14
CA ALA A 172 5.82 -17.05 -6.36
C ALA A 172 6.44 -18.38 -5.92
N SER A 173 5.80 -19.06 -4.98
CA SER A 173 6.14 -20.41 -4.50
C SER A 173 4.87 -21.24 -4.49
N GLU A 174 4.96 -22.56 -4.39
CA GLU A 174 3.78 -23.42 -4.34
C GLU A 174 2.88 -23.16 -3.12
N GLU A 175 3.42 -22.54 -2.08
CA GLU A 175 2.72 -22.23 -0.82
C GLU A 175 1.67 -21.11 -0.94
N TRP A 176 1.74 -20.27 -2.00
CA TRP A 176 0.81 -19.15 -2.15
C TRP A 176 -0.67 -19.60 -2.17
N ARG A 177 -0.94 -20.78 -2.73
CA ARG A 177 -2.31 -21.29 -2.89
C ARG A 177 -2.98 -21.57 -1.56
N GLU A 178 -2.29 -22.28 -0.67
CA GLU A 178 -2.80 -22.63 0.65
C GLU A 178 -2.91 -21.39 1.55
N GLY A 179 -1.89 -20.53 1.55
CA GLY A 179 -1.86 -19.32 2.35
C GLY A 179 -2.95 -18.32 1.94
N ALA A 180 -3.12 -18.06 0.65
CA ALA A 180 -4.16 -17.14 0.17
C ALA A 180 -5.58 -17.66 0.46
N ALA A 181 -5.81 -18.98 0.30
CA ALA A 181 -7.09 -19.59 0.64
C ALA A 181 -7.39 -19.53 2.14
N ALA A 182 -6.40 -19.77 2.99
CA ALA A 182 -6.55 -19.68 4.44
C ALA A 182 -6.89 -18.27 4.91
N LEU A 183 -6.34 -17.23 4.24
CA LEU A 183 -6.64 -15.82 4.51
C LEU A 183 -8.01 -15.37 3.99
N GLY A 184 -8.64 -16.11 3.08
CA GLY A 184 -9.79 -15.59 2.33
C GLY A 184 -9.40 -14.42 1.42
N ALA A 185 -8.13 -14.34 0.99
CA ALA A 185 -7.65 -13.28 0.12
C ALA A 185 -8.35 -13.32 -1.24
N THR A 186 -8.59 -12.15 -1.82
CA THR A 186 -9.16 -12.00 -3.17
C THR A 186 -8.08 -11.69 -4.21
N ALA A 187 -6.91 -11.26 -3.75
CA ALA A 187 -5.78 -10.92 -4.60
C ALA A 187 -4.47 -11.48 -4.05
N ILE A 188 -3.52 -11.75 -4.95
CA ILE A 188 -2.13 -12.05 -4.63
C ILE A 188 -1.28 -10.95 -5.24
N HIS A 189 -0.37 -10.42 -4.44
CA HIS A 189 0.55 -9.34 -4.84
C HIS A 189 1.99 -9.87 -4.89
N PRO A 190 2.41 -10.53 -5.97
CA PRO A 190 3.76 -11.06 -6.07
C PRO A 190 4.77 -9.99 -6.50
N GLY A 191 6.01 -10.13 -6.00
CA GLY A 191 7.15 -9.40 -6.56
C GLY A 191 7.42 -9.82 -8.00
N VAL A 192 7.87 -8.86 -8.81
CA VAL A 192 8.14 -9.08 -10.24
C VAL A 192 9.37 -9.97 -10.49
N GLU A 193 10.31 -10.01 -9.54
CA GLU A 193 11.55 -10.78 -9.68
C GLU A 193 11.30 -12.29 -9.71
N GLY A 194 11.63 -12.91 -10.85
CA GLY A 194 11.48 -14.37 -11.04
C GLY A 194 10.03 -14.82 -11.24
N LEU A 195 9.06 -13.90 -11.32
CA LEU A 195 7.68 -14.21 -11.67
C LEU A 195 7.60 -14.69 -13.12
N THR A 196 6.90 -15.79 -13.36
CA THR A 196 6.72 -16.38 -14.69
C THR A 196 5.28 -16.28 -15.16
N GLU A 197 5.06 -16.40 -16.48
CA GLU A 197 3.72 -16.50 -17.06
C GLU A 197 2.91 -17.66 -16.46
N SER A 198 3.56 -18.79 -16.18
CA SER A 198 2.90 -19.96 -15.59
C SER A 198 2.42 -19.68 -14.16
N ASP A 199 3.17 -18.90 -13.37
CA ASP A 199 2.75 -18.51 -12.01
C ASP A 199 1.52 -17.61 -12.06
N VAL A 200 1.55 -16.58 -12.92
CA VAL A 200 0.41 -15.68 -13.10
C VAL A 200 -0.83 -16.44 -13.54
N ARG A 201 -0.71 -17.31 -14.54
CA ARG A 201 -1.82 -18.13 -15.02
C ARG A 201 -2.37 -19.04 -13.93
N ALA A 202 -1.51 -19.70 -13.15
CA ALA A 202 -1.94 -20.56 -12.04
C ALA A 202 -2.70 -19.79 -10.95
N MET A 203 -2.32 -18.54 -10.66
CA MET A 203 -3.04 -17.67 -9.72
C MET A 203 -4.38 -17.22 -10.31
N ARG A 204 -4.42 -16.84 -11.58
CA ARG A 204 -5.64 -16.45 -12.29
C ARG A 204 -6.64 -17.60 -12.44
N ASP A 205 -6.16 -18.81 -12.76
CA ASP A 205 -6.99 -20.02 -12.86
C ASP A 205 -7.60 -20.44 -11.52
N ALA A 206 -7.02 -19.95 -10.41
CA ALA A 206 -7.55 -20.09 -9.06
C ALA A 206 -8.43 -18.89 -8.62
N ASP A 207 -8.87 -18.04 -9.55
CA ASP A 207 -9.76 -16.88 -9.38
C ASP A 207 -9.19 -15.72 -8.54
N PHE A 208 -7.87 -15.66 -8.33
CA PHE A 208 -7.27 -14.51 -7.67
C PHE A 208 -7.04 -13.34 -8.64
N GLU A 209 -7.24 -12.10 -8.19
CA GLU A 209 -6.57 -10.96 -8.82
C GLU A 209 -5.05 -11.07 -8.60
N VAL A 210 -4.26 -10.70 -9.62
CA VAL A 210 -2.79 -10.72 -9.54
C VAL A 210 -2.28 -9.31 -9.76
N ASN A 211 -1.72 -8.70 -8.71
CA ASN A 211 -1.24 -7.32 -8.76
C ASN A 211 0.26 -7.30 -8.44
N VAL A 212 1.08 -7.02 -9.44
CA VAL A 212 2.54 -7.23 -9.40
C VAL A 212 3.28 -5.97 -8.94
N TRP A 213 4.27 -6.11 -8.07
CA TRP A 213 5.12 -5.01 -7.55
C TRP A 213 6.61 -5.32 -7.74
N THR A 214 7.53 -4.33 -7.91
CA THR A 214 7.25 -2.98 -8.37
C THR A 214 7.62 -2.92 -9.85
N VAL A 215 6.72 -2.43 -10.69
CA VAL A 215 6.87 -2.43 -12.16
C VAL A 215 6.98 -0.99 -12.65
N ASN A 216 8.19 -0.58 -13.02
CA ASN A 216 8.49 0.79 -13.48
C ASN A 216 8.76 0.89 -14.97
N ASP A 217 8.72 -0.22 -15.69
CA ASP A 217 8.95 -0.30 -17.13
C ASP A 217 7.64 -0.61 -17.87
N VAL A 218 7.31 0.21 -18.87
CA VAL A 218 6.06 0.13 -19.63
C VAL A 218 5.97 -1.14 -20.47
N GLU A 219 7.10 -1.60 -21.05
CA GLU A 219 7.12 -2.82 -21.86
C GLU A 219 6.95 -4.05 -20.98
N GLN A 220 7.60 -4.07 -19.80
CA GLN A 220 7.38 -5.13 -18.80
C GLN A 220 5.92 -5.18 -18.36
N ALA A 221 5.27 -4.04 -18.16
CA ALA A 221 3.86 -3.98 -17.80
C ALA A 221 2.95 -4.56 -18.91
N ARG A 222 3.27 -4.32 -20.20
CA ARG A 222 2.55 -4.91 -21.33
C ARG A 222 2.72 -6.43 -21.38
N GLU A 223 3.93 -6.91 -21.14
CA GLU A 223 4.21 -8.34 -21.06
C GLU A 223 3.39 -8.99 -19.93
N LEU A 224 3.42 -8.43 -18.73
CA LEU A 224 2.65 -8.89 -17.58
C LEU A 224 1.13 -8.86 -17.85
N ALA A 225 0.63 -7.83 -18.54
CA ALA A 225 -0.77 -7.77 -18.99
C ALA A 225 -1.13 -8.94 -19.91
N SER A 226 -0.21 -9.33 -20.81
CA SER A 226 -0.42 -10.46 -21.72
C SER A 226 -0.50 -11.82 -20.98
N TRP A 227 0.11 -11.93 -19.80
CA TRP A 227 0.04 -13.10 -18.92
C TRP A 227 -1.28 -13.17 -18.14
N GLY A 228 -2.01 -12.05 -18.03
CA GLY A 228 -3.27 -11.94 -17.28
C GLY A 228 -3.17 -11.21 -15.94
N VAL A 229 -2.08 -10.48 -15.70
CA VAL A 229 -1.94 -9.61 -14.52
C VAL A 229 -3.06 -8.57 -14.50
N THR A 230 -3.68 -8.36 -13.34
CA THR A 230 -4.84 -7.47 -13.14
C THR A 230 -4.48 -6.07 -12.65
N GLY A 231 -3.33 -5.94 -11.98
CA GLY A 231 -2.82 -4.67 -11.49
C GLY A 231 -1.30 -4.65 -11.40
N ILE A 232 -0.72 -3.46 -11.42
CA ILE A 232 0.70 -3.24 -11.15
C ILE A 232 0.89 -2.10 -10.17
N PHE A 233 1.86 -2.24 -9.27
CA PHE A 233 2.34 -1.16 -8.41
C PHE A 233 3.54 -0.52 -9.07
N THR A 234 3.52 0.81 -9.22
CA THR A 234 4.58 1.56 -9.90
C THR A 234 4.91 2.86 -9.18
N ASP A 235 6.20 3.19 -9.13
CA ASP A 235 6.67 4.50 -8.66
C ASP A 235 6.46 5.61 -9.70
N ARG A 236 6.16 5.22 -10.95
CA ARG A 236 6.13 6.09 -12.13
C ARG A 236 4.77 6.08 -12.83
N PRO A 237 3.66 6.37 -12.12
CA PRO A 237 2.31 6.30 -12.72
C PRO A 237 2.16 7.23 -13.94
N GLN A 238 2.94 8.32 -14.03
CA GLN A 238 2.95 9.24 -15.17
C GLN A 238 3.43 8.62 -16.50
N ASP A 239 4.14 7.49 -16.46
CA ASP A 239 4.64 6.81 -17.66
C ASP A 239 3.57 5.89 -18.27
N PHE A 240 2.43 5.70 -17.59
CA PHE A 240 1.32 4.88 -18.02
C PHE A 240 0.14 5.73 -18.51
N PRO A 241 -0.74 5.18 -19.39
CA PRO A 241 -1.94 5.90 -19.81
C PRO A 241 -2.84 6.26 -18.63
N ALA A 242 -3.46 7.44 -18.67
CA ALA A 242 -4.49 7.81 -17.70
C ALA A 242 -5.68 6.84 -17.78
N GLU A 243 -6.18 6.38 -16.63
CA GLU A 243 -7.32 5.47 -16.50
C GLU A 243 -8.68 6.19 -16.63
#